data_b19bea447b2c3cb59a452b45b74ee7d2
#
_entry.id   b19bea447b2c3cb59a452b45b74ee7d2
#
_cell.length_a   1.000
_cell.length_b   1.000
_cell.length_c   1.000
_cell.angle_alpha   90.00
_cell.angle_beta   90.00
_cell.angle_gamma   90.00
#
_symmetry.space_group_name_H-M   'P 1'
#
loop_
_entity.id
_entity.type
_entity.pdbx_description
1 polymer ?
#
loop_
_entity_poly.entity_id
_entity_poly.type
_entity_poly.pdbx_seq_one_letter_code
_entity_poly.pdbx_strand_id
1 'polypeptide(L)'
;MITATELLTIDAVLQELDRARRNGPLQHIVIPPCPELLTRLQKAMSEAEPDLNEVARIATSDVAMSATLLRAANSPAYSAGGAAVQTIGQAMNRLGLQRTAAVMTAFLARGAMKVTAPQLQRFWERSTKRAVAMSHLAERLPGISADLAHTYGLFCHVGMPVMAQSVKGYLGTMVEASARIDRSYVQTENANHRTDHAVVGALVSRLWRLAPSVTAAIRLHHDLEALGERSADPDVNALVSVGLLAEWLMRRHEALDPDADWVVHGATAMGWLHINEDDLNTWFEELQEAFDAV
;
A
#
# COMPACT_ATOMS: atom_id res chain seq x y z
N MET A 1 -18.11 16.15 13.95
CA MET A 1 -16.72 15.74 13.66
C MET A 1 -16.38 14.68 14.68
N ILE A 2 -15.99 13.51 14.23
CA ILE A 2 -15.45 12.45 15.10
C ILE A 2 -14.03 12.92 15.44
N THR A 3 -13.67 12.91 16.73
CA THR A 3 -12.32 13.27 17.14
C THR A 3 -11.31 12.22 16.69
N ALA A 4 -10.04 12.57 16.47
CA ALA A 4 -8.99 11.63 16.07
C ALA A 4 -8.94 10.41 17.03
N THR A 5 -9.18 10.61 18.31
CA THR A 5 -9.23 9.55 19.33
C THR A 5 -10.37 8.54 19.13
N GLU A 6 -11.48 8.93 18.49
CA GLU A 6 -12.61 8.01 18.23
C GLU A 6 -12.41 7.12 16.99
N LEU A 7 -11.46 7.43 16.11
CA LEU A 7 -11.16 6.68 14.88
C LEU A 7 -10.16 5.53 15.06
N LEU A 8 -9.71 5.25 16.26
CA LEU A 8 -8.62 4.31 16.54
C LEU A 8 -8.98 2.82 16.38
N THR A 9 -10.24 2.52 16.04
CA THR A 9 -10.69 1.14 15.80
C THR A 9 -11.08 0.92 14.34
N ILE A 10 -10.87 -0.29 13.85
CA ILE A 10 -11.30 -0.70 12.51
C ILE A 10 -12.80 -0.40 12.29
N ASP A 11 -13.64 -0.71 13.27
CA ASP A 11 -15.10 -0.48 13.17
C ASP A 11 -15.45 1.00 13.03
N ALA A 12 -14.78 1.88 13.77
CA ALA A 12 -15.00 3.33 13.68
C ALA A 12 -14.62 3.86 12.30
N VAL A 13 -13.48 3.42 11.75
CA VAL A 13 -13.05 3.75 10.38
C VAL A 13 -14.08 3.28 9.35
N LEU A 14 -14.55 2.05 9.46
CA LEU A 14 -15.52 1.50 8.52
C LEU A 14 -16.86 2.26 8.58
N GLN A 15 -17.30 2.69 9.76
CA GLN A 15 -18.51 3.53 9.93
C GLN A 15 -18.30 4.94 9.38
N GLU A 16 -17.13 5.54 9.54
CA GLU A 16 -16.79 6.84 8.93
C GLU A 16 -16.90 6.76 7.41
N LEU A 17 -16.29 5.75 6.79
CA LEU A 17 -16.35 5.55 5.34
C LEU A 17 -17.80 5.39 4.82
N ASP A 18 -18.65 4.66 5.56
CA ASP A 18 -20.06 4.49 5.20
C ASP A 18 -20.84 5.80 5.28
N ARG A 19 -20.55 6.66 6.26
CA ARG A 19 -21.17 8.00 6.38
C ARG A 19 -20.66 8.93 5.29
N ALA A 20 -19.35 8.97 5.06
CA ALA A 20 -18.73 9.82 4.06
C ALA A 20 -19.26 9.54 2.65
N ARG A 21 -19.50 8.26 2.32
CA ARG A 21 -20.08 7.84 1.04
C ARG A 21 -21.54 8.29 0.87
N ARG A 22 -22.34 8.31 1.95
CA ARG A 22 -23.77 8.66 1.88
C ARG A 22 -24.02 10.16 1.79
N ASN A 23 -23.24 10.98 2.49
CA ASN A 23 -23.59 12.36 2.79
C ASN A 23 -22.48 13.40 2.51
N GLY A 24 -21.48 13.09 1.67
CA GLY A 24 -20.32 13.95 1.52
C GLY A 24 -19.83 14.16 0.09
N PRO A 25 -18.68 14.83 -0.07
CA PRO A 25 -18.03 15.06 -1.37
C PRO A 25 -17.69 13.77 -2.12
N LEU A 26 -17.67 12.63 -1.42
CA LEU A 26 -17.36 11.32 -1.99
C LEU A 26 -18.44 10.76 -2.93
N GLN A 27 -19.66 11.34 -2.93
CA GLN A 27 -20.74 10.91 -3.84
C GLN A 27 -20.38 11.05 -5.32
N HIS A 28 -19.50 11.99 -5.66
CA HIS A 28 -19.06 12.27 -7.03
C HIS A 28 -17.78 11.55 -7.42
N ILE A 29 -17.14 10.83 -6.49
CA ILE A 29 -15.91 10.10 -6.76
C ILE A 29 -16.25 8.76 -7.41
N VAL A 30 -15.78 8.58 -8.63
CA VAL A 30 -15.96 7.33 -9.39
C VAL A 30 -14.82 6.37 -9.04
N ILE A 31 -15.13 5.36 -8.23
CA ILE A 31 -14.19 4.31 -7.90
C ILE A 31 -14.27 3.23 -8.97
N PRO A 32 -13.14 2.84 -9.59
CA PRO A 32 -13.15 1.76 -10.57
C PRO A 32 -13.64 0.45 -9.92
N PRO A 33 -14.40 -0.37 -10.66
CA PRO A 33 -14.84 -1.67 -10.15
C PRO A 33 -13.65 -2.56 -9.84
N CYS A 34 -13.76 -3.41 -8.82
CA CYS A 34 -12.76 -4.44 -8.55
C CYS A 34 -12.65 -5.39 -9.76
N PRO A 35 -11.45 -5.65 -10.28
CA PRO A 35 -11.28 -6.61 -11.37
C PRO A 35 -11.81 -8.00 -10.98
N GLU A 36 -12.52 -8.65 -11.88
CA GLU A 36 -13.07 -10.00 -11.63
C GLU A 36 -11.97 -11.01 -11.24
N LEU A 37 -10.83 -10.98 -11.95
CA LEU A 37 -9.71 -11.85 -11.63
C LEU A 37 -9.13 -11.56 -10.23
N LEU A 38 -9.15 -10.32 -9.77
CA LEU A 38 -8.73 -9.99 -8.40
C LEU A 38 -9.71 -10.56 -7.36
N THR A 39 -11.01 -10.45 -7.61
CA THR A 39 -12.03 -11.05 -6.74
C THR A 39 -11.88 -12.57 -6.66
N ARG A 40 -11.61 -13.23 -7.78
CA ARG A 40 -11.36 -14.69 -7.85
C ARG A 40 -10.08 -15.07 -7.10
N LEU A 41 -9.00 -14.29 -7.28
CA LEU A 41 -7.74 -14.50 -6.57
C LEU A 41 -7.93 -14.38 -5.05
N GLN A 42 -8.60 -13.32 -4.61
CA GLN A 42 -8.91 -13.12 -3.18
C GLN A 42 -9.70 -14.31 -2.61
N LYS A 43 -10.71 -14.80 -3.33
CA LYS A 43 -11.48 -15.96 -2.92
C LYS A 43 -10.60 -17.20 -2.82
N ALA A 44 -9.78 -17.51 -3.85
CA ALA A 44 -8.88 -18.65 -3.85
C ALA A 44 -7.87 -18.61 -2.69
N MET A 45 -7.45 -17.41 -2.27
CA MET A 45 -6.51 -17.21 -1.16
C MET A 45 -7.17 -17.22 0.22
N SER A 46 -8.47 -16.95 0.33
CA SER A 46 -9.18 -16.83 1.62
C SER A 46 -9.69 -18.16 2.18
N GLU A 47 -9.58 -19.25 1.45
CA GLU A 47 -9.98 -20.58 1.90
C GLU A 47 -8.97 -21.12 2.94
N ALA A 48 -9.41 -22.00 3.85
CA ALA A 48 -8.53 -22.62 4.86
C ALA A 48 -7.33 -23.34 4.21
N GLU A 49 -7.59 -23.97 3.06
CA GLU A 49 -6.56 -24.47 2.13
C GLU A 49 -6.68 -23.71 0.82
N PRO A 50 -5.74 -22.80 0.51
CA PRO A 50 -5.81 -22.00 -0.72
C PRO A 50 -5.87 -22.86 -2.00
N ASP A 51 -6.74 -22.47 -2.93
CA ASP A 51 -6.89 -23.18 -4.20
C ASP A 51 -5.76 -22.84 -5.18
N LEU A 52 -4.67 -23.61 -5.09
CA LEU A 52 -3.48 -23.47 -5.94
C LEU A 52 -3.81 -23.62 -7.44
N ASN A 53 -4.80 -24.45 -7.78
CA ASN A 53 -5.18 -24.65 -9.18
C ASN A 53 -5.87 -23.41 -9.74
N GLU A 54 -6.72 -22.77 -8.93
CA GLU A 54 -7.35 -21.50 -9.33
C GLU A 54 -6.32 -20.38 -9.45
N VAL A 55 -5.39 -20.26 -8.50
CA VAL A 55 -4.28 -19.28 -8.58
C VAL A 55 -3.46 -19.50 -9.85
N ALA A 56 -3.08 -20.74 -10.17
CA ALA A 56 -2.34 -21.07 -11.40
C ALA A 56 -3.15 -20.75 -12.67
N ARG A 57 -4.45 -21.01 -12.65
CA ARG A 57 -5.36 -20.71 -13.78
C ARG A 57 -5.46 -19.21 -14.02
N ILE A 58 -5.58 -18.41 -12.96
CA ILE A 58 -5.58 -16.95 -13.07
C ILE A 58 -4.21 -16.47 -13.57
N ALA A 59 -3.10 -16.98 -13.00
CA ALA A 59 -1.75 -16.60 -13.39
C ALA A 59 -1.45 -16.82 -14.89
N THR A 60 -2.08 -17.83 -15.51
CA THR A 60 -1.88 -18.18 -16.92
C THR A 60 -2.96 -17.59 -17.84
N SER A 61 -3.98 -16.93 -17.31
CA SER A 61 -5.10 -16.39 -18.11
C SER A 61 -4.74 -15.15 -18.94
N ASP A 62 -3.64 -14.48 -18.59
CA ASP A 62 -3.15 -13.27 -19.26
C ASP A 62 -1.64 -13.35 -19.50
N VAL A 63 -1.22 -13.11 -20.76
CA VAL A 63 0.19 -13.21 -21.17
C VAL A 63 1.06 -12.19 -20.46
N ALA A 64 0.56 -10.96 -20.23
CA ALA A 64 1.32 -9.91 -19.58
C ALA A 64 1.47 -10.19 -18.06
N MET A 65 0.45 -10.78 -17.43
CA MET A 65 0.54 -11.25 -16.05
C MET A 65 1.54 -12.40 -15.92
N SER A 66 1.48 -13.38 -16.82
CA SER A 66 2.46 -14.47 -16.89
C SER A 66 3.89 -13.94 -17.01
N ALA A 67 4.12 -13.00 -17.94
CA ALA A 67 5.43 -12.36 -18.11
C ALA A 67 5.88 -11.59 -16.85
N THR A 68 4.94 -10.94 -16.15
CA THR A 68 5.23 -10.22 -14.90
C THR A 68 5.65 -11.19 -13.79
N LEU A 69 4.99 -12.33 -13.64
CA LEU A 69 5.37 -13.36 -12.68
C LEU A 69 6.75 -13.97 -12.98
N LEU A 70 7.04 -14.28 -14.24
CA LEU A 70 8.36 -14.78 -14.66
C LEU A 70 9.47 -13.75 -14.37
N ARG A 71 9.23 -12.48 -14.68
CA ARG A 71 10.17 -11.40 -14.39
C ARG A 71 10.39 -11.24 -12.88
N ALA A 72 9.33 -11.24 -12.07
CA ALA A 72 9.45 -11.17 -10.62
C ALA A 72 10.27 -12.33 -10.06
N ALA A 73 9.97 -13.57 -10.45
CA ALA A 73 10.68 -14.75 -9.99
C ALA A 73 12.17 -14.79 -10.42
N ASN A 74 12.53 -14.11 -11.51
CA ASN A 74 13.89 -14.01 -12.01
C ASN A 74 14.61 -12.73 -11.53
N SER A 75 13.95 -11.87 -10.77
CA SER A 75 14.61 -10.69 -10.21
C SER A 75 15.66 -11.07 -9.16
N PRO A 76 16.67 -10.22 -8.92
CA PRO A 76 17.70 -10.47 -7.90
C PRO A 76 17.11 -10.79 -6.51
N ALA A 77 16.02 -10.14 -6.14
CA ALA A 77 15.33 -10.35 -4.86
C ALA A 77 14.84 -11.79 -4.64
N TYR A 78 14.59 -12.56 -5.71
CA TYR A 78 14.03 -13.91 -5.61
C TYR A 78 14.85 -14.99 -6.32
N SER A 79 15.82 -14.62 -7.16
CA SER A 79 16.59 -15.59 -7.93
C SER A 79 17.70 -16.28 -7.11
N ALA A 80 18.18 -15.64 -6.05
CA ALA A 80 19.30 -16.12 -5.21
C ALA A 80 20.47 -16.71 -6.02
N GLY A 81 20.75 -16.18 -7.22
CA GLY A 81 21.77 -16.69 -8.13
C GLY A 81 21.46 -18.03 -8.79
N GLY A 82 20.25 -18.57 -8.65
CA GLY A 82 19.83 -19.83 -9.27
C GLY A 82 19.51 -19.68 -10.77
N ALA A 83 19.34 -20.81 -11.46
CA ALA A 83 18.97 -20.83 -12.88
C ALA A 83 17.65 -20.08 -13.13
N ALA A 84 17.57 -19.36 -14.25
CA ALA A 84 16.36 -18.63 -14.61
C ALA A 84 15.16 -19.58 -14.77
N VAL A 85 14.02 -19.23 -14.17
CA VAL A 85 12.77 -19.96 -14.35
C VAL A 85 12.12 -19.57 -15.68
N GLN A 86 11.53 -20.56 -16.35
CA GLN A 86 10.99 -20.40 -17.70
C GLN A 86 9.48 -20.70 -17.77
N THR A 87 8.91 -21.27 -16.70
CA THR A 87 7.47 -21.62 -16.66
C THR A 87 6.79 -20.98 -15.45
N ILE A 88 5.47 -20.77 -15.56
CA ILE A 88 4.68 -20.20 -14.46
C ILE A 88 4.72 -21.09 -13.22
N GLY A 89 4.67 -22.41 -13.38
CA GLY A 89 4.81 -23.36 -12.26
C GLY A 89 6.15 -23.20 -11.52
N GLN A 90 7.24 -23.03 -12.26
CA GLN A 90 8.55 -22.74 -11.66
C GLN A 90 8.58 -21.38 -10.95
N ALA A 91 7.96 -20.36 -11.57
CA ALA A 91 7.85 -19.02 -10.96
C ALA A 91 7.06 -19.08 -9.65
N MET A 92 5.90 -19.73 -9.65
CA MET A 92 5.08 -19.91 -8.45
C MET A 92 5.79 -20.68 -7.36
N ASN A 93 6.53 -21.74 -7.71
CA ASN A 93 7.33 -22.52 -6.74
C ASN A 93 8.47 -21.68 -6.14
N ARG A 94 9.11 -20.82 -6.91
CA ARG A 94 10.19 -19.94 -6.44
C ARG A 94 9.67 -18.81 -5.55
N LEU A 95 8.61 -18.15 -5.96
CA LEU A 95 7.99 -17.05 -5.21
C LEU A 95 7.24 -17.55 -3.97
N GLY A 96 6.72 -18.77 -4.02
CA GLY A 96 5.70 -19.23 -3.08
C GLY A 96 4.33 -18.63 -3.38
N LEU A 97 3.29 -19.17 -2.74
CA LEU A 97 1.91 -18.82 -3.04
C LEU A 97 1.60 -17.34 -2.73
N GLN A 98 2.03 -16.87 -1.58
CA GLN A 98 1.69 -15.53 -1.10
C GLN A 98 2.30 -14.44 -2.00
N ARG A 99 3.60 -14.54 -2.31
CA ARG A 99 4.26 -13.58 -3.21
C ARG A 99 3.73 -13.65 -4.63
N THR A 100 3.33 -14.84 -5.09
CA THR A 100 2.62 -15.00 -6.38
C THR A 100 1.31 -14.21 -6.37
N ALA A 101 0.49 -14.38 -5.34
CA ALA A 101 -0.77 -13.63 -5.18
C ALA A 101 -0.53 -12.12 -5.08
N ALA A 102 0.53 -11.69 -4.37
CA ALA A 102 0.90 -10.29 -4.24
C ALA A 102 1.27 -9.66 -5.60
N VAL A 103 2.10 -10.32 -6.42
CA VAL A 103 2.48 -9.87 -7.78
C VAL A 103 1.24 -9.80 -8.69
N MET A 104 0.36 -10.80 -8.62
CA MET A 104 -0.89 -10.82 -9.40
C MET A 104 -1.83 -9.69 -8.96
N THR A 105 -1.96 -9.43 -7.67
CA THR A 105 -2.76 -8.32 -7.13
C THR A 105 -2.26 -6.98 -7.64
N ALA A 106 -0.94 -6.75 -7.60
CA ALA A 106 -0.32 -5.54 -8.14
C ALA A 106 -0.61 -5.35 -9.63
N PHE A 107 -0.47 -6.42 -10.43
CA PHE A 107 -0.74 -6.40 -11.86
C PHE A 107 -2.21 -6.05 -12.14
N LEU A 108 -3.15 -6.69 -11.47
CA LEU A 108 -4.59 -6.50 -11.66
C LEU A 108 -5.04 -5.10 -11.20
N ALA A 109 -4.52 -4.61 -10.09
CA ALA A 109 -4.80 -3.27 -9.59
C ALA A 109 -4.31 -2.20 -10.58
N ARG A 110 -3.09 -2.36 -11.10
CA ARG A 110 -2.52 -1.46 -12.12
C ARG A 110 -3.37 -1.42 -13.39
N GLY A 111 -3.88 -2.57 -13.83
CA GLY A 111 -4.76 -2.67 -15.00
C GLY A 111 -6.11 -1.97 -14.82
N ALA A 112 -6.66 -2.00 -13.59
CA ALA A 112 -7.93 -1.36 -13.26
C ALA A 112 -7.84 0.16 -13.12
N MET A 113 -6.68 0.69 -12.76
CA MET A 113 -6.46 2.11 -12.49
C MET A 113 -5.53 2.73 -13.53
N LYS A 114 -6.11 3.42 -14.51
CA LYS A 114 -5.33 4.13 -15.52
C LYS A 114 -4.70 5.38 -14.92
N VAL A 115 -3.38 5.40 -14.85
CA VAL A 115 -2.59 6.54 -14.39
C VAL A 115 -1.94 7.21 -15.59
N THR A 116 -2.51 8.32 -16.05
CA THR A 116 -2.05 9.04 -17.23
C THR A 116 -1.48 10.43 -16.92
N ALA A 117 -1.73 10.95 -15.72
CA ALA A 117 -1.28 12.26 -15.31
C ALA A 117 0.25 12.28 -15.06
N PRO A 118 1.00 13.29 -15.58
CA PRO A 118 2.45 13.40 -15.35
C PRO A 118 2.84 13.39 -13.87
N GLN A 119 2.03 14.01 -12.99
CA GLN A 119 2.25 14.07 -11.55
C GLN A 119 2.22 12.68 -10.88
N LEU A 120 1.61 11.70 -11.54
CA LEU A 120 1.49 10.31 -11.07
C LEU A 120 2.35 9.33 -11.89
N GLN A 121 3.28 9.83 -12.71
CA GLN A 121 4.08 9.00 -13.63
C GLN A 121 4.81 7.87 -12.88
N ARG A 122 5.34 8.15 -11.68
CA ARG A 122 6.05 7.18 -10.83
C ARG A 122 5.15 6.49 -9.80
N PHE A 123 3.83 6.67 -9.89
CA PHE A 123 2.89 6.16 -8.88
C PHE A 123 3.04 4.65 -8.65
N TRP A 124 2.99 3.85 -9.71
CA TRP A 124 3.06 2.39 -9.61
C TRP A 124 4.45 1.88 -9.23
N GLU A 125 5.51 2.56 -9.69
CA GLU A 125 6.88 2.27 -9.25
C GLU A 125 7.00 2.46 -7.73
N ARG A 126 6.62 3.62 -7.22
CA ARG A 126 6.67 3.89 -5.77
C ARG A 126 5.75 2.99 -4.96
N SER A 127 4.55 2.68 -5.45
CA SER A 127 3.65 1.73 -4.79
C SER A 127 4.27 0.33 -4.70
N THR A 128 4.95 -0.13 -5.76
CA THR A 128 5.63 -1.42 -5.77
C THR A 128 6.84 -1.42 -4.82
N LYS A 129 7.67 -0.38 -4.85
CA LYS A 129 8.79 -0.23 -3.90
C LYS A 129 8.32 -0.25 -2.45
N ARG A 130 7.25 0.50 -2.14
CA ARG A 130 6.65 0.51 -0.80
C ARG A 130 6.16 -0.88 -0.40
N ALA A 131 5.44 -1.57 -1.28
CA ALA A 131 4.95 -2.92 -1.01
C ALA A 131 6.09 -3.91 -0.72
N VAL A 132 7.20 -3.84 -1.48
CA VAL A 132 8.40 -4.65 -1.28
C VAL A 132 9.06 -4.33 0.06
N ALA A 133 9.26 -3.04 0.37
CA ALA A 133 9.82 -2.61 1.66
C ALA A 133 8.95 -3.06 2.82
N MET A 134 7.63 -2.86 2.75
CA MET A 134 6.68 -3.27 3.77
C MET A 134 6.73 -4.77 4.06
N SER A 135 6.75 -5.59 3.01
CA SER A 135 6.85 -7.05 3.17
C SER A 135 8.18 -7.46 3.81
N HIS A 136 9.28 -6.88 3.35
CA HIS A 136 10.64 -7.13 3.87
C HIS A 136 10.77 -6.77 5.36
N LEU A 137 10.24 -5.62 5.76
CA LEU A 137 10.23 -5.18 7.16
C LEU A 137 9.35 -6.09 8.02
N ALA A 138 8.15 -6.42 7.54
CA ALA A 138 7.22 -7.28 8.27
C ALA A 138 7.77 -8.70 8.51
N GLU A 139 8.56 -9.25 7.59
CA GLU A 139 9.22 -10.56 7.77
C GLU A 139 10.25 -10.55 8.92
N ARG A 140 10.71 -9.38 9.36
CA ARG A 140 11.71 -9.20 10.43
C ARG A 140 11.10 -8.74 11.76
N LEU A 141 9.86 -8.31 11.72
CA LEU A 141 9.15 -7.78 12.87
C LEU A 141 8.12 -8.80 13.39
N PRO A 142 8.11 -9.10 14.69
CA PRO A 142 7.18 -10.08 15.24
C PRO A 142 5.73 -9.58 15.16
N GLY A 143 4.80 -10.49 14.83
CA GLY A 143 3.37 -10.24 14.88
C GLY A 143 2.80 -9.45 13.70
N ILE A 144 3.59 -9.14 12.67
CA ILE A 144 3.14 -8.41 11.49
C ILE A 144 3.06 -9.35 10.30
N SER A 145 1.90 -9.44 9.67
CA SER A 145 1.72 -10.22 8.44
C SER A 145 2.39 -9.53 7.25
N ALA A 146 3.38 -10.19 6.65
CA ALA A 146 4.07 -9.68 5.46
C ALA A 146 3.10 -9.47 4.27
N ASP A 147 2.05 -10.28 4.16
CA ASP A 147 1.06 -10.18 3.09
C ASP A 147 0.14 -8.98 3.27
N LEU A 148 -0.30 -8.72 4.50
CA LEU A 148 -1.08 -7.52 4.83
C LEU A 148 -0.22 -6.26 4.63
N ALA A 149 1.04 -6.31 5.08
CA ALA A 149 2.00 -5.23 4.90
C ALA A 149 2.25 -4.94 3.41
N HIS A 150 2.50 -5.97 2.59
CA HIS A 150 2.62 -5.82 1.14
C HIS A 150 1.39 -5.18 0.52
N THR A 151 0.19 -5.69 0.87
CA THR A 151 -1.06 -5.18 0.34
C THR A 151 -1.28 -3.72 0.74
N TYR A 152 -1.04 -3.39 2.01
CA TYR A 152 -1.11 -2.01 2.48
C TYR A 152 -0.13 -1.11 1.71
N GLY A 153 1.14 -1.49 1.58
CA GLY A 153 2.15 -0.71 0.85
C GLY A 153 1.77 -0.45 -0.61
N LEU A 154 1.16 -1.44 -1.27
CA LEU A 154 0.69 -1.30 -2.65
C LEU A 154 -0.47 -0.30 -2.78
N PHE A 155 -1.42 -0.33 -1.83
CA PHE A 155 -2.67 0.43 -1.90
C PHE A 155 -2.66 1.73 -1.07
N CYS A 156 -1.64 2.01 -0.29
CA CYS A 156 -1.57 3.13 0.66
C CYS A 156 -2.03 4.47 0.04
N HIS A 157 -1.54 4.82 -1.14
CA HIS A 157 -1.89 6.08 -1.82
C HIS A 157 -2.84 5.90 -3.01
N VAL A 158 -3.56 4.76 -3.09
CA VAL A 158 -4.44 4.46 -4.23
C VAL A 158 -5.57 5.48 -4.44
N GLY A 159 -5.89 6.26 -3.44
CA GLY A 159 -6.82 7.38 -3.56
C GLY A 159 -6.34 8.49 -4.48
N MET A 160 -5.02 8.72 -4.62
CA MET A 160 -4.47 9.78 -5.48
C MET A 160 -4.89 9.63 -6.96
N PRO A 161 -4.66 8.50 -7.63
CA PRO A 161 -5.10 8.33 -9.02
C PRO A 161 -6.62 8.36 -9.18
N VAL A 162 -7.40 7.92 -8.18
CA VAL A 162 -8.85 8.00 -8.21
C VAL A 162 -9.32 9.46 -8.11
N MET A 163 -8.74 10.24 -7.20
CA MET A 163 -9.04 11.67 -7.10
C MET A 163 -8.60 12.44 -8.35
N ALA A 164 -7.45 12.09 -8.93
CA ALA A 164 -6.96 12.72 -10.17
C ALA A 164 -7.92 12.55 -11.35
N GLN A 165 -8.67 11.44 -11.39
CA GLN A 165 -9.67 11.17 -12.42
C GLN A 165 -11.05 11.76 -12.12
N SER A 166 -11.41 11.89 -10.84
CA SER A 166 -12.77 12.20 -10.42
C SER A 166 -12.94 13.63 -9.90
N VAL A 167 -11.87 14.26 -9.40
CA VAL A 167 -11.93 15.55 -8.70
C VAL A 167 -11.30 16.64 -9.54
N LYS A 168 -12.12 17.61 -9.95
CA LYS A 168 -11.65 18.76 -10.73
C LYS A 168 -10.60 19.55 -9.94
N GLY A 169 -9.46 19.83 -10.58
CA GLY A 169 -8.38 20.63 -10.00
C GLY A 169 -7.43 19.85 -9.09
N TYR A 170 -7.67 18.56 -8.83
CA TYR A 170 -6.85 17.77 -7.91
C TYR A 170 -5.36 17.73 -8.30
N LEU A 171 -5.03 17.64 -9.59
CA LEU A 171 -3.62 17.69 -10.05
C LEU A 171 -2.91 18.99 -9.65
N GLY A 172 -3.63 20.12 -9.63
CA GLY A 172 -3.11 21.38 -9.10
C GLY A 172 -2.90 21.33 -7.58
N THR A 173 -3.84 20.71 -6.87
CA THR A 173 -3.71 20.49 -5.41
C THR A 173 -2.51 19.60 -5.07
N MET A 174 -2.22 18.57 -5.86
CA MET A 174 -1.02 17.72 -5.67
C MET A 174 0.27 18.55 -5.75
N VAL A 175 0.37 19.45 -6.73
CA VAL A 175 1.53 20.33 -6.88
C VAL A 175 1.61 21.31 -5.70
N GLU A 176 0.49 21.93 -5.32
CA GLU A 176 0.41 22.79 -4.15
C GLU A 176 0.83 22.07 -2.87
N ALA A 177 0.25 20.91 -2.60
CA ALA A 177 0.51 20.13 -1.40
C ALA A 177 1.99 19.71 -1.28
N SER A 178 2.62 19.37 -2.40
CA SER A 178 4.04 19.00 -2.44
C SER A 178 4.98 20.18 -2.20
N ALA A 179 4.54 21.41 -2.49
CA ALA A 179 5.35 22.62 -2.32
C ALA A 179 5.13 23.34 -0.99
N ARG A 180 4.07 23.00 -0.24
CA ARG A 180 3.73 23.67 1.03
C ARG A 180 4.57 23.14 2.19
N ILE A 181 4.95 24.06 3.09
CA ILE A 181 5.67 23.77 4.33
C ILE A 181 4.86 24.14 5.59
N ASP A 182 3.74 24.86 5.42
CA ASP A 182 2.92 25.40 6.51
C ASP A 182 1.78 24.47 6.94
N ARG A 183 1.51 23.44 6.16
CA ARG A 183 0.50 22.41 6.46
C ARG A 183 0.79 21.11 5.72
N SER A 184 0.27 19.99 6.22
CA SER A 184 0.48 18.66 5.64
C SER A 184 -0.19 18.51 4.26
N TYR A 185 0.18 17.44 3.56
CA TYR A 185 -0.38 17.09 2.26
C TYR A 185 -1.91 16.91 2.35
N VAL A 186 -2.38 16.09 3.27
CA VAL A 186 -3.82 15.82 3.48
C VAL A 186 -4.59 17.05 3.96
N GLN A 187 -3.97 17.94 4.75
CA GLN A 187 -4.59 19.21 5.12
C GLN A 187 -4.82 20.12 3.91
N THR A 188 -3.92 20.10 2.94
CA THR A 188 -4.08 20.85 1.68
C THR A 188 -5.20 20.25 0.83
N GLU A 189 -5.25 18.91 0.71
CA GLU A 189 -6.34 18.22 0.02
C GLU A 189 -7.70 18.53 0.64
N ASN A 190 -7.81 18.42 1.95
CA ASN A 190 -9.05 18.70 2.69
C ASN A 190 -9.50 20.15 2.56
N ALA A 191 -8.59 21.11 2.57
CA ALA A 191 -8.91 22.52 2.37
C ALA A 191 -9.50 22.78 0.98
N ASN A 192 -8.97 22.13 -0.05
CA ASN A 192 -9.36 22.33 -1.43
C ASN A 192 -10.58 21.49 -1.86
N HIS A 193 -10.73 20.28 -1.31
CA HIS A 193 -11.70 19.28 -1.79
C HIS A 193 -12.64 18.73 -0.72
N ARG A 194 -12.43 19.05 0.57
CA ARG A 194 -13.18 18.52 1.74
C ARG A 194 -13.08 16.99 1.87
N THR A 195 -12.05 16.42 1.31
CA THR A 195 -11.66 15.02 1.40
C THR A 195 -10.18 14.91 1.02
N ASP A 196 -9.57 13.78 1.28
CA ASP A 196 -8.18 13.49 0.97
C ASP A 196 -8.01 12.10 0.37
N HIS A 197 -6.78 11.82 -0.10
CA HIS A 197 -6.48 10.53 -0.73
C HIS A 197 -6.51 9.35 0.25
N ALA A 198 -6.32 9.57 1.55
CA ALA A 198 -6.40 8.50 2.55
C ALA A 198 -7.85 8.01 2.71
N VAL A 199 -8.81 8.93 2.79
CA VAL A 199 -10.26 8.61 2.82
C VAL A 199 -10.68 7.91 1.53
N VAL A 200 -10.30 8.45 0.37
CA VAL A 200 -10.66 7.86 -0.94
C VAL A 200 -9.99 6.51 -1.14
N GLY A 201 -8.72 6.37 -0.75
CA GLY A 201 -7.98 5.09 -0.81
C GLY A 201 -8.59 4.01 0.07
N ALA A 202 -8.99 4.36 1.29
CA ALA A 202 -9.70 3.46 2.19
C ALA A 202 -11.05 3.03 1.61
N LEU A 203 -11.74 3.93 0.91
CA LEU A 203 -13.00 3.60 0.24
C LEU A 203 -12.79 2.62 -0.94
N VAL A 204 -11.72 2.80 -1.72
CA VAL A 204 -11.30 1.83 -2.75
C VAL A 204 -11.03 0.47 -2.12
N SER A 205 -10.19 0.43 -1.08
CA SER A 205 -9.82 -0.78 -0.35
C SER A 205 -11.05 -1.54 0.15
N ARG A 206 -12.02 -0.83 0.74
CA ARG A 206 -13.28 -1.41 1.22
C ARG A 206 -14.13 -1.99 0.09
N LEU A 207 -14.28 -1.25 -1.02
CA LEU A 207 -15.07 -1.70 -2.17
C LEU A 207 -14.42 -2.89 -2.88
N TRP A 208 -13.11 -2.96 -2.86
CA TRP A 208 -12.34 -4.08 -3.40
C TRP A 208 -12.16 -5.22 -2.41
N ARG A 209 -12.79 -5.14 -1.22
CA ARG A 209 -12.81 -6.17 -0.18
C ARG A 209 -11.42 -6.57 0.31
N LEU A 210 -10.51 -5.59 0.42
CA LEU A 210 -9.24 -5.82 1.11
C LEU A 210 -9.48 -6.02 2.61
N ALA A 211 -8.47 -6.53 3.31
CA ALA A 211 -8.58 -6.78 4.75
C ALA A 211 -9.00 -5.50 5.52
N PRO A 212 -9.88 -5.60 6.52
CA PRO A 212 -10.33 -4.45 7.30
C PRO A 212 -9.17 -3.67 7.96
N SER A 213 -8.13 -4.35 8.46
CA SER A 213 -6.92 -3.73 9.01
C SER A 213 -6.16 -2.92 7.96
N VAL A 214 -6.03 -3.43 6.72
CA VAL A 214 -5.44 -2.70 5.59
C VAL A 214 -6.27 -1.46 5.26
N THR A 215 -7.61 -1.59 5.23
CA THR A 215 -8.51 -0.46 4.98
C THR A 215 -8.35 0.63 6.04
N ALA A 216 -8.29 0.25 7.31
CA ALA A 216 -8.09 1.18 8.42
C ALA A 216 -6.69 1.81 8.37
N ALA A 217 -5.64 1.03 8.10
CA ALA A 217 -4.28 1.56 7.96
C ALA A 217 -4.18 2.58 6.81
N ILE A 218 -4.81 2.32 5.64
CA ILE A 218 -4.88 3.28 4.53
C ILE A 218 -5.60 4.56 4.96
N ARG A 219 -6.70 4.46 5.74
CA ARG A 219 -7.40 5.65 6.23
C ARG A 219 -6.55 6.49 7.17
N LEU A 220 -5.75 5.84 8.01
CA LEU A 220 -5.08 6.46 9.16
C LEU A 220 -3.60 6.80 8.90
N HIS A 221 -3.05 6.55 7.72
CA HIS A 221 -1.62 6.65 7.48
C HIS A 221 -1.02 8.07 7.60
N HIS A 222 -1.86 9.10 7.64
CA HIS A 222 -1.48 10.47 7.96
C HIS A 222 -2.06 10.98 9.29
N ASP A 223 -2.87 10.17 10.00
CA ASP A 223 -3.41 10.50 11.31
C ASP A 223 -2.50 9.91 12.41
N LEU A 224 -1.24 10.33 12.40
CA LEU A 224 -0.14 9.70 13.16
C LEU A 224 -0.07 10.13 14.62
N GLU A 225 -0.85 11.12 15.07
CA GLU A 225 -0.85 11.59 16.46
C GLU A 225 -1.27 10.50 17.47
N ALA A 226 -2.10 9.56 17.02
CA ALA A 226 -2.54 8.43 17.82
C ALA A 226 -1.61 7.22 17.73
N LEU A 227 -0.51 7.33 16.99
CA LEU A 227 0.46 6.25 16.82
C LEU A 227 1.09 5.87 18.16
N GLY A 228 1.02 4.59 18.51
CA GLY A 228 1.52 4.10 19.80
C GLY A 228 0.53 4.19 20.97
N GLU A 229 -0.68 4.71 20.77
CA GLU A 229 -1.71 4.65 21.80
C GLU A 229 -2.23 3.22 22.00
N ARG A 230 -2.38 2.81 23.27
CA ARG A 230 -2.85 1.45 23.62
C ARG A 230 -4.30 1.16 23.23
N SER A 231 -5.09 2.19 22.96
CA SER A 231 -6.50 2.09 22.54
C SER A 231 -6.66 1.79 21.06
N ALA A 232 -5.61 1.95 20.25
CA ALA A 232 -5.63 1.67 18.84
C ALA A 232 -5.51 0.16 18.56
N ASP A 233 -6.04 -0.27 17.41
CA ASP A 233 -5.88 -1.64 16.93
C ASP A 233 -4.38 -1.94 16.69
N PRO A 234 -3.80 -2.98 17.34
CA PRO A 234 -2.36 -3.27 17.22
C PRO A 234 -1.91 -3.55 15.79
N ASP A 235 -2.73 -4.24 14.99
CA ASP A 235 -2.39 -4.57 13.60
C ASP A 235 -2.36 -3.30 12.73
N VAL A 236 -3.30 -2.38 12.97
CA VAL A 236 -3.34 -1.09 12.28
C VAL A 236 -2.14 -0.24 12.65
N ASN A 237 -1.82 -0.12 13.96
CA ASN A 237 -0.64 0.60 14.42
C ASN A 237 0.65 0.03 13.83
N ALA A 238 0.77 -1.29 13.80
CA ALA A 238 1.93 -1.96 13.22
C ALA A 238 2.07 -1.65 11.72
N LEU A 239 0.98 -1.77 10.95
CA LEU A 239 0.98 -1.47 9.51
C LEU A 239 1.35 0.00 9.23
N VAL A 240 0.77 0.94 9.97
CA VAL A 240 1.05 2.38 9.81
C VAL A 240 2.50 2.69 10.19
N SER A 241 3.00 2.14 11.30
CA SER A 241 4.40 2.32 11.72
C SER A 241 5.39 1.79 10.68
N VAL A 242 5.17 0.55 10.18
CA VAL A 242 6.02 -0.04 9.14
C VAL A 242 5.90 0.76 7.82
N GLY A 243 4.72 1.31 7.52
CA GLY A 243 4.51 2.18 6.36
C GLY A 243 5.35 3.45 6.41
N LEU A 244 5.45 4.08 7.58
CA LEU A 244 6.28 5.25 7.79
C LEU A 244 7.77 4.92 7.62
N LEU A 245 8.23 3.77 8.13
CA LEU A 245 9.59 3.28 7.90
C LEU A 245 9.86 3.02 6.42
N ALA A 246 8.95 2.33 5.74
CA ALA A 246 9.09 2.00 4.33
C ALA A 246 9.19 3.26 3.46
N GLU A 247 8.37 4.28 3.73
CA GLU A 247 8.45 5.56 3.02
C GLU A 247 9.81 6.26 3.29
N TRP A 248 10.28 6.26 4.53
CA TRP A 248 11.59 6.79 4.86
C TRP A 248 12.73 6.09 4.11
N LEU A 249 12.75 4.75 4.11
CA LEU A 249 13.77 3.96 3.41
C LEU A 249 13.74 4.19 1.89
N MET A 250 12.55 4.30 1.31
CA MET A 250 12.38 4.66 -0.11
C MET A 250 12.92 6.05 -0.42
N ARG A 251 12.58 7.06 0.40
CA ARG A 251 13.06 8.44 0.21
C ARG A 251 14.57 8.50 0.31
N ARG A 252 15.17 7.80 1.27
CA ARG A 252 16.62 7.70 1.42
C ARG A 252 17.27 7.08 0.18
N HIS A 253 16.68 6.02 -0.39
CA HIS A 253 17.15 5.41 -1.64
C HIS A 253 17.06 6.37 -2.84
N GLU A 254 16.03 7.21 -2.87
CA GLU A 254 15.84 8.22 -3.91
C GLU A 254 16.63 9.51 -3.65
N ALA A 255 17.49 9.55 -2.64
CA ALA A 255 18.24 10.72 -2.20
C ALA A 255 17.35 11.94 -1.89
N LEU A 256 16.16 11.70 -1.35
CA LEU A 256 15.21 12.72 -0.91
C LEU A 256 15.32 12.96 0.60
N ASP A 257 15.05 14.19 1.04
CA ASP A 257 14.95 14.53 2.45
C ASP A 257 13.80 13.78 3.13
N PRO A 258 13.88 13.56 4.48
CA PRO A 258 12.76 13.08 5.27
C PRO A 258 11.51 13.93 5.02
N ASP A 259 10.33 13.30 4.96
CA ASP A 259 9.08 14.06 4.96
C ASP A 259 8.70 14.54 6.39
N ALA A 260 7.67 15.37 6.44
CA ALA A 260 7.20 15.93 7.72
C ALA A 260 6.70 14.84 8.68
N ASP A 261 6.07 13.80 8.16
CA ASP A 261 5.52 12.69 8.95
C ASP A 261 6.65 11.91 9.63
N TRP A 262 7.74 11.62 8.91
CA TRP A 262 8.92 10.99 9.49
C TRP A 262 9.61 11.86 10.54
N VAL A 263 9.79 13.14 10.25
CA VAL A 263 10.47 14.08 11.18
C VAL A 263 9.74 14.16 12.53
N VAL A 264 8.42 14.13 12.51
CA VAL A 264 7.59 14.25 13.73
C VAL A 264 7.36 12.90 14.41
N HIS A 265 7.07 11.85 13.65
CA HIS A 265 6.55 10.58 14.19
C HIS A 265 7.50 9.40 14.03
N GLY A 266 8.63 9.54 13.34
CA GLY A 266 9.57 8.44 13.09
C GLY A 266 10.08 7.78 14.37
N ALA A 267 10.46 8.57 15.37
CA ALA A 267 10.91 8.06 16.67
C ALA A 267 9.80 7.29 17.42
N THR A 268 8.54 7.75 17.30
CA THR A 268 7.39 7.07 17.91
C THR A 268 7.14 5.73 17.22
N ALA A 269 7.21 5.67 15.88
CA ALA A 269 7.06 4.45 15.11
C ALA A 269 8.16 3.43 15.43
N MET A 270 9.43 3.86 15.50
CA MET A 270 10.56 3.01 15.89
C MET A 270 10.37 2.47 17.31
N GLY A 271 9.97 3.32 18.26
CA GLY A 271 9.68 2.91 19.63
C GLY A 271 8.55 1.88 19.73
N TRP A 272 7.48 2.05 18.95
CA TRP A 272 6.37 1.08 18.88
C TRP A 272 6.82 -0.28 18.34
N LEU A 273 7.68 -0.28 17.33
CA LEU A 273 8.22 -1.49 16.71
C LEU A 273 9.42 -2.09 17.45
N HIS A 274 9.88 -1.44 18.52
CA HIS A 274 11.06 -1.84 19.32
C HIS A 274 12.33 -1.98 18.48
N ILE A 275 12.56 -1.06 17.54
CA ILE A 275 13.73 -1.01 16.66
C ILE A 275 14.58 0.24 16.89
N ASN A 276 15.81 0.20 16.40
CA ASN A 276 16.76 1.29 16.50
C ASN A 276 17.31 1.70 15.12
N GLU A 277 18.20 2.69 15.08
CA GLU A 277 18.80 3.19 13.83
C GLU A 277 19.70 2.16 13.12
N ASP A 278 20.34 1.26 13.86
CA ASP A 278 21.18 0.21 13.26
C ASP A 278 20.32 -0.81 12.50
N ASP A 279 19.14 -1.14 13.04
CA ASP A 279 18.16 -1.98 12.32
C ASP A 279 17.74 -1.31 11.01
N LEU A 280 17.42 -0.01 11.03
CA LEU A 280 17.04 0.74 9.82
C LEU A 280 18.18 0.81 8.80
N ASN A 281 19.43 0.98 9.23
CA ASN A 281 20.59 1.00 8.35
C ASN A 281 20.78 -0.36 7.68
N THR A 282 20.66 -1.43 8.45
CA THR A 282 20.77 -2.81 7.95
C THR A 282 19.69 -3.08 6.89
N TRP A 283 18.44 -2.76 7.19
CA TRP A 283 17.31 -2.96 6.24
C TRP A 283 17.40 -2.06 5.02
N PHE A 284 17.95 -0.86 5.17
CA PHE A 284 18.23 0.00 4.03
C PHE A 284 19.21 -0.64 3.06
N GLU A 285 20.31 -1.22 3.55
CA GLU A 285 21.29 -1.93 2.71
C GLU A 285 20.69 -3.16 2.03
N GLU A 286 19.89 -3.94 2.76
CA GLU A 286 19.20 -5.13 2.23
C GLU A 286 18.17 -4.79 1.13
N LEU A 287 17.56 -3.61 1.16
CA LEU A 287 16.52 -3.20 0.21
C LEU A 287 17.07 -2.56 -1.08
N GLN A 288 18.37 -2.19 -1.17
CA GLN A 288 18.91 -1.49 -2.32
C GLN A 288 18.65 -2.22 -3.65
N GLU A 289 19.05 -3.49 -3.73
CA GLU A 289 18.86 -4.29 -4.95
C GLU A 289 17.40 -4.49 -5.31
N ALA A 290 16.52 -4.61 -4.29
CA ALA A 290 15.09 -4.77 -4.51
C ALA A 290 14.44 -3.47 -5.03
N PHE A 291 14.90 -2.32 -4.57
CA PHE A 291 14.44 -1.02 -5.07
C PHE A 291 14.92 -0.73 -6.49
N ASP A 292 16.15 -1.13 -6.84
CA ASP A 292 16.71 -0.97 -8.18
C ASP A 292 16.02 -1.89 -9.21
N ALA A 293 15.46 -3.02 -8.75
CA ALA A 293 14.78 -3.99 -9.61
C ALA A 293 13.33 -3.61 -9.98
N VAL A 294 12.75 -2.59 -9.36
CA VAL A 294 11.41 -2.07 -9.62
C VAL A 294 11.41 -0.97 -10.68
#